data_03895543d75dfa07615d8b9aa523a80a
#
_entry.id   03895543d75dfa07615d8b9aa523a80a
#
_cell.length_a   1.000
_cell.length_b   1.000
_cell.length_c   1.000
_cell.angle_alpha   90.00
_cell.angle_beta   90.00
_cell.angle_gamma   90.00
#
_symmetry.space_group_name_H-M   'P 1'
#
loop_
_entity.id
_entity.type
_entity.pdbx_description
1 polymer ?
#
loop_
_entity_poly.entity_id
_entity_poly.type
_entity_poly.pdbx_seq_one_letter_code
_entity_poly.pdbx_strand_id
1 'polypeptide(L)'
;AGFSVIVGQRFGAKDMEGLRRSVATSTMLAFVITLMVTAGVSLAMPLILRVMNISGVLYDDAYHYMIIIVLGLMAMMAYNLLSSICRALGDSRTPLYFLIVSSLLNIALALLFIVVFGWGVPGSAIALVIAQGVSAVLCFAFMKKRFPMLRLTRSDWKFDWSFAWQHLRLGLPMAVQFLIISMGILI
;
A
#
# COMPACT_ATOMS: atom_id res chain seq x y z
N ALA A 1 1.19 -4.20 7.91
CA ALA A 1 1.62 -5.30 8.79
C ALA A 1 0.68 -5.50 9.98
N GLY A 2 0.26 -4.45 10.74
CA GLY A 2 -0.59 -4.61 11.93
C GLY A 2 -1.93 -5.29 11.69
N PHE A 3 -2.61 -4.95 10.61
CA PHE A 3 -3.92 -5.54 10.28
C PHE A 3 -3.85 -7.03 9.91
N SER A 4 -2.73 -7.51 9.40
CA SER A 4 -2.55 -8.91 9.03
C SER A 4 -2.44 -9.85 10.23
N VAL A 5 -2.14 -9.34 11.42
CA VAL A 5 -2.07 -10.13 12.65
C VAL A 5 -3.46 -10.67 13.02
N ILE A 6 -4.49 -9.81 12.98
CA ILE A 6 -5.87 -10.22 13.28
C ILE A 6 -6.37 -11.22 12.25
N VAL A 7 -6.06 -10.98 10.96
CA VAL A 7 -6.40 -11.91 9.87
C VAL A 7 -5.77 -13.29 10.13
N GLY A 8 -4.49 -13.33 10.50
CA GLY A 8 -3.80 -14.58 10.82
C GLY A 8 -4.37 -15.30 12.04
N GLN A 9 -4.70 -14.56 13.10
CA GLN A 9 -5.31 -15.13 14.31
C GLN A 9 -6.69 -15.77 14.01
N ARG A 10 -7.54 -15.08 13.24
CA ARG A 10 -8.86 -15.59 12.84
C ARG A 10 -8.73 -16.80 11.91
N PHE A 11 -7.77 -16.78 11.01
CA PHE A 11 -7.48 -17.92 10.15
C PHE A 11 -7.02 -19.14 10.95
N GLY A 12 -6.09 -18.96 11.91
CA GLY A 12 -5.63 -20.00 12.81
C GLY A 12 -6.74 -20.58 13.69
N ALA A 13 -7.69 -19.74 14.13
CA ALA A 13 -8.86 -20.14 14.89
C ALA A 13 -9.97 -20.79 14.03
N LYS A 14 -9.80 -20.89 12.70
CA LYS A 14 -10.80 -21.38 11.73
C LYS A 14 -12.12 -20.58 11.75
N ASP A 15 -12.11 -19.35 12.25
CA ASP A 15 -13.24 -18.43 12.27
C ASP A 15 -13.36 -17.73 10.92
N MET A 16 -14.06 -18.38 9.98
CA MET A 16 -14.17 -17.90 8.60
C MET A 16 -15.04 -16.65 8.45
N GLU A 17 -16.01 -16.44 9.33
CA GLU A 17 -16.83 -15.23 9.34
C GLU A 17 -16.02 -14.04 9.87
N GLY A 18 -15.37 -14.21 11.02
CA GLY A 18 -14.49 -13.21 11.59
C GLY A 18 -13.30 -12.88 10.66
N LEU A 19 -12.80 -13.87 9.91
CA LEU A 19 -11.75 -13.69 8.90
C LEU A 19 -12.21 -12.73 7.79
N ARG A 20 -13.38 -12.98 7.17
CA ARG A 20 -13.95 -12.13 6.11
C ARG A 20 -14.20 -10.71 6.62
N ARG A 21 -14.82 -10.57 7.79
CA ARG A 21 -15.04 -9.26 8.44
C ARG A 21 -13.72 -8.54 8.71
N SER A 22 -12.67 -9.25 9.16
CA SER A 22 -11.33 -8.66 9.38
C SER A 22 -10.71 -8.16 8.09
N VAL A 23 -10.82 -8.92 7.00
CA VAL A 23 -10.31 -8.51 5.68
C VAL A 23 -11.08 -7.28 5.17
N ALA A 24 -12.41 -7.26 5.27
CA ALA A 24 -13.22 -6.13 4.86
C ALA A 24 -12.90 -4.87 5.69
N THR A 25 -12.86 -4.99 7.02
CA THR A 25 -12.52 -3.87 7.91
C THR A 25 -11.10 -3.34 7.67
N SER A 26 -10.13 -4.24 7.49
CA SER A 26 -8.74 -3.85 7.15
C SER A 26 -8.68 -3.10 5.83
N THR A 27 -9.46 -3.52 4.83
CA THR A 27 -9.51 -2.86 3.52
C THR A 27 -10.13 -1.48 3.64
N MET A 28 -11.25 -1.33 4.36
CA MET A 28 -11.89 -0.03 4.59
C MET A 28 -10.96 0.93 5.34
N LEU A 29 -10.36 0.48 6.44
CA LEU A 29 -9.44 1.30 7.24
C LEU A 29 -8.21 1.72 6.41
N ALA A 30 -7.60 0.78 5.70
CA ALA A 30 -6.45 1.08 4.85
C ALA A 30 -6.82 2.09 3.76
N PHE A 31 -7.98 1.95 3.12
CA PHE A 31 -8.47 2.89 2.11
C PHE A 31 -8.67 4.30 2.68
N VAL A 32 -9.38 4.42 3.80
CA VAL A 32 -9.67 5.71 4.44
C VAL A 32 -8.39 6.38 4.92
N ILE A 33 -7.50 5.62 5.59
CA ILE A 33 -6.22 6.16 6.08
C ILE A 33 -5.35 6.62 4.89
N THR A 34 -5.27 5.82 3.82
CA THR A 34 -4.48 6.19 2.64
C THR A 34 -5.06 7.43 1.97
N LEU A 35 -6.38 7.54 1.87
CA LEU A 35 -7.03 8.73 1.31
C LEU A 35 -6.73 9.99 2.14
N MET A 36 -6.81 9.89 3.47
CA MET A 36 -6.48 11.00 4.37
C MET A 36 -5.01 11.41 4.25
N VAL A 37 -4.10 10.42 4.21
CA VAL A 37 -2.66 10.67 4.04
C VAL A 37 -2.38 11.30 2.68
N THR A 38 -2.97 10.77 1.60
CA THR A 38 -2.83 11.31 0.25
C THR A 38 -3.29 12.77 0.20
N ALA A 39 -4.46 13.08 0.73
CA ALA A 39 -4.99 14.45 0.78
C ALA A 39 -4.10 15.37 1.64
N GLY A 40 -3.74 14.92 2.86
CA GLY A 40 -2.91 15.70 3.78
C GLY A 40 -1.53 16.01 3.21
N VAL A 41 -0.85 15.01 2.64
CA VAL A 41 0.49 15.20 2.05
C VAL A 41 0.41 16.05 0.78
N SER A 42 -0.61 15.86 -0.07
CA SER A 42 -0.80 16.70 -1.26
C SER A 42 -1.00 18.17 -0.91
N LEU A 43 -1.77 18.47 0.13
CA LEU A 43 -1.98 19.84 0.61
C LEU A 43 -0.72 20.42 1.26
N ALA A 44 0.05 19.60 1.96
CA ALA A 44 1.29 20.01 2.61
C ALA A 44 2.50 20.06 1.66
N MET A 45 2.36 19.60 0.42
CA MET A 45 3.48 19.45 -0.53
C MET A 45 4.31 20.72 -0.70
N PRO A 46 3.72 21.93 -0.92
CA PRO A 46 4.52 23.14 -1.05
C PRO A 46 5.34 23.47 0.20
N LEU A 47 4.78 23.18 1.39
CA LEU A 47 5.48 23.37 2.65
C LEU A 47 6.65 22.38 2.79
N ILE A 48 6.42 21.12 2.45
CA ILE A 48 7.45 20.06 2.50
C ILE A 48 8.64 20.45 1.61
N LEU A 49 8.39 20.86 0.37
CA LEU A 49 9.45 21.24 -0.56
C LEU A 49 10.22 22.49 -0.08
N ARG A 50 9.54 23.44 0.56
CA ARG A 50 10.20 24.61 1.18
C ARG A 50 11.12 24.21 2.33
N VAL A 51 10.64 23.32 3.21
CA VAL A 51 11.44 22.83 4.35
C VAL A 51 12.68 22.06 3.86
N MET A 52 12.53 21.30 2.77
CA MET A 52 13.66 20.59 2.12
C MET A 52 14.60 21.53 1.36
N ASN A 53 14.33 22.84 1.34
CA ASN A 53 15.13 23.87 0.65
C ASN A 53 15.31 23.59 -0.87
N ILE A 54 14.30 22.92 -1.47
CA ILE A 54 14.28 22.67 -2.91
C ILE A 54 13.73 23.90 -3.61
N SER A 55 14.56 24.53 -4.46
CA SER A 55 14.22 25.75 -5.20
C SER A 55 14.77 25.72 -6.63
N GLY A 56 14.28 26.63 -7.46
CA GLY A 56 14.74 26.75 -8.85
C GLY A 56 14.23 25.63 -9.76
N VAL A 57 15.05 25.22 -10.71
CA VAL A 57 14.69 24.27 -11.77
C VAL A 57 14.30 22.89 -11.22
N LEU A 58 14.84 22.51 -10.07
CA LEU A 58 14.56 21.21 -9.44
C LEU A 58 13.20 21.17 -8.74
N TYR A 59 12.57 22.32 -8.48
CA TYR A 59 11.30 22.38 -7.76
C TYR A 59 10.16 21.70 -8.53
N ASP A 60 10.05 22.01 -9.81
CA ASP A 60 8.96 21.46 -10.64
C ASP A 60 9.08 19.95 -10.83
N ASP A 61 10.29 19.44 -11.07
CA ASP A 61 10.53 18.00 -11.19
C ASP A 61 10.26 17.27 -9.88
N ALA A 62 10.72 17.82 -8.76
CA ALA A 62 10.48 17.26 -7.44
C ALA A 62 8.98 17.29 -7.07
N TYR A 63 8.27 18.38 -7.39
CA TYR A 63 6.84 18.50 -7.17
C TYR A 63 6.07 17.45 -7.98
N HIS A 64 6.32 17.34 -9.28
CA HIS A 64 5.66 16.36 -10.14
C HIS A 64 5.96 14.92 -9.72
N TYR A 65 7.21 14.62 -9.40
CA TYR A 65 7.59 13.31 -8.88
C TYR A 65 6.82 12.96 -7.61
N MET A 66 6.86 13.85 -6.61
CA MET A 66 6.23 13.61 -5.32
C MET A 66 4.71 13.50 -5.43
N ILE A 67 4.04 14.35 -6.21
CA ILE A 67 2.59 14.29 -6.37
C ILE A 67 2.15 12.98 -7.04
N ILE A 68 2.91 12.51 -8.03
CA ILE A 68 2.64 11.22 -8.68
C ILE A 68 2.76 10.06 -7.68
N ILE A 69 3.81 10.05 -6.86
CA ILE A 69 4.00 9.03 -5.82
C ILE A 69 2.87 9.09 -4.80
N VAL A 70 2.48 10.28 -4.34
CA VAL A 70 1.41 10.46 -3.36
C VAL A 70 0.07 9.99 -3.91
N LEU A 71 -0.25 10.32 -5.16
CA LEU A 71 -1.45 9.79 -5.83
C LEU A 71 -1.37 8.27 -6.05
N GLY A 72 -0.16 7.75 -6.25
CA GLY A 72 0.10 6.31 -6.37
C GLY A 72 0.03 5.53 -5.06
N LEU A 73 -0.08 6.19 -3.89
CA LEU A 73 -0.16 5.52 -2.58
C LEU A 73 -1.32 4.50 -2.51
N MET A 74 -2.41 4.72 -3.23
CA MET A 74 -3.53 3.78 -3.31
C MET A 74 -3.10 2.44 -3.93
N ALA A 75 -2.33 2.45 -5.02
CA ALA A 75 -1.83 1.24 -5.66
C ALA A 75 -0.84 0.50 -4.75
N MET A 76 0.06 1.27 -4.12
CA MET A 76 1.03 0.73 -3.15
C MET A 76 0.33 0.11 -1.95
N MET A 77 -0.67 0.80 -1.38
CA MET A 77 -1.46 0.31 -0.26
C MET A 77 -2.19 -0.98 -0.64
N ALA A 78 -2.84 -1.02 -1.80
CA ALA A 78 -3.57 -2.19 -2.26
C ALA A 78 -2.64 -3.41 -2.35
N TYR A 79 -1.48 -3.28 -2.99
CA TYR A 79 -0.50 -4.37 -3.05
C TYR A 79 -0.02 -4.79 -1.65
N ASN A 80 0.36 -3.84 -0.79
CA ASN A 80 0.86 -4.13 0.56
C ASN A 80 -0.20 -4.81 1.44
N LEU A 81 -1.46 -4.40 1.34
CA LEU A 81 -2.56 -5.01 2.06
C LEU A 81 -2.79 -6.46 1.60
N LEU A 82 -2.94 -6.67 0.29
CA LEU A 82 -3.16 -8.00 -0.29
C LEU A 82 -1.99 -8.95 0.01
N SER A 83 -0.77 -8.47 -0.15
CA SER A 83 0.45 -9.20 0.19
C SER A 83 0.51 -9.58 1.69
N SER A 84 0.08 -8.68 2.57
CA SER A 84 0.01 -8.94 4.02
C SER A 84 -1.06 -9.98 4.37
N ILE A 85 -2.21 -9.95 3.69
CA ILE A 85 -3.27 -10.95 3.85
C ILE A 85 -2.78 -12.32 3.37
N CYS A 86 -2.14 -12.42 2.20
CA CYS A 86 -1.59 -13.69 1.71
C CYS A 86 -0.59 -14.29 2.72
N ARG A 87 0.31 -13.47 3.27
CA ARG A 87 1.25 -13.93 4.30
C ARG A 87 0.55 -14.40 5.58
N ALA A 88 -0.49 -13.71 6.01
CA ALA A 88 -1.29 -14.10 7.17
C ALA A 88 -2.02 -15.43 6.97
N LEU A 89 -2.34 -15.78 5.72
CA LEU A 89 -2.94 -17.07 5.33
C LEU A 89 -1.91 -18.19 5.08
N GLY A 90 -0.63 -17.92 5.35
CA GLY A 90 0.47 -18.89 5.20
C GLY A 90 1.15 -18.92 3.84
N ASP A 91 0.73 -18.07 2.89
CA ASP A 91 1.36 -17.96 1.57
C ASP A 91 2.29 -16.74 1.53
N SER A 92 3.55 -16.94 1.86
CA SER A 92 4.59 -15.90 1.78
C SER A 92 5.33 -15.89 0.43
N ARG A 93 5.24 -16.97 -0.35
CA ARG A 93 5.98 -17.11 -1.62
C ARG A 93 5.33 -16.34 -2.76
N THR A 94 4.02 -16.40 -2.88
CA THR A 94 3.29 -15.77 -3.98
C THR A 94 3.44 -14.24 -3.99
N PRO A 95 3.30 -13.51 -2.87
CA PRO A 95 3.59 -12.08 -2.85
C PRO A 95 5.02 -11.74 -3.26
N LEU A 96 5.99 -12.60 -2.93
CA LEU A 96 7.38 -12.41 -3.33
C LEU A 96 7.55 -12.51 -4.85
N TYR A 97 6.90 -13.47 -5.51
CA TYR A 97 6.93 -13.56 -6.97
C TYR A 97 6.33 -12.30 -7.63
N PHE A 98 5.22 -11.80 -7.12
CA PHE A 98 4.63 -10.56 -7.63
C PHE A 98 5.52 -9.35 -7.38
N LEU A 99 6.26 -9.32 -6.28
CA LEU A 99 7.24 -8.27 -6.03
C LEU A 99 8.37 -8.29 -7.06
N ILE A 100 8.89 -9.48 -7.39
CA ILE A 100 9.94 -9.64 -8.42
C ILE A 100 9.41 -9.18 -9.78
N VAL A 101 8.21 -9.62 -10.17
CA VAL A 101 7.56 -9.19 -11.42
C VAL A 101 7.38 -7.66 -11.44
N SER A 102 6.93 -7.08 -10.33
CA SER A 102 6.78 -5.63 -10.19
C SER A 102 8.10 -4.90 -10.36
N SER A 103 9.17 -5.41 -9.74
CA SER A 103 10.49 -4.78 -9.83
C SER A 103 11.04 -4.81 -11.26
N LEU A 104 10.92 -5.95 -11.95
CA LEU A 104 11.34 -6.06 -13.36
C LEU A 104 10.50 -5.15 -14.27
N LEU A 105 9.19 -5.12 -14.07
CA LEU A 105 8.29 -4.23 -14.81
C LEU A 105 8.62 -2.75 -14.53
N ASN A 106 8.89 -2.40 -13.28
CA ASN A 106 9.30 -1.04 -12.91
C ASN A 106 10.58 -0.61 -13.64
N ILE A 107 11.60 -1.46 -13.66
CA ILE A 107 12.86 -1.19 -14.37
C ILE A 107 12.61 -0.98 -15.88
N ALA A 108 11.85 -1.88 -16.50
CA ALA A 108 11.55 -1.79 -17.92
C ALA A 108 10.75 -0.51 -18.27
N LEU A 109 9.72 -0.19 -17.48
CA LEU A 109 8.93 1.03 -17.67
C LEU A 109 9.72 2.29 -17.36
N ALA A 110 10.57 2.30 -16.34
CA ALA A 110 11.42 3.44 -16.01
C ALA A 110 12.39 3.75 -17.16
N LEU A 111 13.04 2.73 -17.72
CA LEU A 111 13.91 2.90 -18.89
C LEU A 111 13.12 3.42 -20.09
N LEU A 112 11.93 2.88 -20.35
CA LEU A 112 11.07 3.34 -21.44
C LEU A 112 10.67 4.81 -21.25
N PHE A 113 10.20 5.20 -20.07
CA PHE A 113 9.70 6.56 -19.83
C PHE A 113 10.82 7.59 -19.75
N ILE A 114 11.97 7.23 -19.16
CA ILE A 114 13.10 8.16 -19.03
C ILE A 114 13.89 8.27 -20.33
N VAL A 115 14.25 7.12 -20.95
CA VAL A 115 15.16 7.11 -22.09
C VAL A 115 14.43 7.34 -23.41
N VAL A 116 13.31 6.63 -23.65
CA VAL A 116 12.61 6.69 -24.94
C VAL A 116 11.69 7.90 -24.99
N PHE A 117 10.89 8.14 -23.95
CA PHE A 117 9.91 9.24 -23.93
C PHE A 117 10.49 10.55 -23.37
N GLY A 118 11.65 10.52 -22.75
CA GLY A 118 12.31 11.73 -22.23
C GLY A 118 11.57 12.39 -21.06
N TRP A 119 10.73 11.64 -20.32
CA TRP A 119 9.93 12.19 -19.23
C TRP A 119 10.72 12.48 -17.95
N GLY A 120 12.02 12.20 -17.93
CA GLY A 120 12.89 12.49 -16.80
C GLY A 120 12.45 11.85 -15.48
N VAL A 121 12.63 12.57 -14.39
CA VAL A 121 12.34 12.09 -13.02
C VAL A 121 10.86 11.73 -12.84
N PRO A 122 9.86 12.51 -13.29
CA PRO A 122 8.45 12.11 -13.21
C PRO A 122 8.13 10.78 -13.89
N GLY A 123 8.84 10.44 -14.97
CA GLY A 123 8.67 9.16 -15.67
C GLY A 123 8.97 7.95 -14.79
N SER A 124 9.97 8.05 -13.91
CA SER A 124 10.29 6.99 -12.95
C SER A 124 9.19 6.78 -11.90
N ALA A 125 8.55 7.88 -11.45
CA ALA A 125 7.42 7.80 -10.52
C ALA A 125 6.22 7.11 -11.15
N ILE A 126 5.88 7.44 -12.39
CA ILE A 126 4.79 6.80 -13.14
C ILE A 126 5.07 5.31 -13.32
N ALA A 127 6.31 4.94 -13.69
CA ALA A 127 6.71 3.55 -13.82
C ALA A 127 6.50 2.76 -12.53
N LEU A 128 6.87 3.34 -11.39
CA LEU A 128 6.69 2.72 -10.07
C LEU A 128 5.21 2.52 -9.76
N VAL A 129 4.37 3.54 -9.95
CA VAL A 129 2.93 3.46 -9.66
C VAL A 129 2.25 2.41 -10.55
N ILE A 130 2.58 2.35 -11.84
CA ILE A 130 2.04 1.33 -12.75
C ILE A 130 2.48 -0.07 -12.32
N ALA A 131 3.76 -0.27 -12.01
CA ALA A 131 4.28 -1.57 -11.59
C ALA A 131 3.61 -2.06 -10.31
N GLN A 132 3.40 -1.18 -9.33
CA GLN A 132 2.67 -1.49 -8.09
C GLN A 132 1.19 -1.79 -8.35
N GLY A 133 0.55 -1.03 -9.23
CA GLY A 133 -0.83 -1.27 -9.65
C GLY A 133 -1.02 -2.64 -10.31
N VAL A 134 -0.13 -2.99 -11.24
CA VAL A 134 -0.14 -4.32 -11.88
C VAL A 134 0.03 -5.42 -10.83
N SER A 135 0.97 -5.27 -9.90
CA SER A 135 1.18 -6.26 -8.84
C SER A 135 -0.02 -6.37 -7.91
N ALA A 136 -0.69 -5.27 -7.59
CA ALA A 136 -1.92 -5.30 -6.80
C ALA A 136 -3.03 -6.09 -7.52
N VAL A 137 -3.21 -5.87 -8.84
CA VAL A 137 -4.19 -6.59 -9.64
C VAL A 137 -3.86 -8.08 -9.72
N LEU A 138 -2.60 -8.44 -9.97
CA LEU A 138 -2.15 -9.85 -10.02
C LEU A 138 -2.36 -10.54 -8.66
N CYS A 139 -1.97 -9.88 -7.57
CA CYS A 139 -2.15 -10.39 -6.22
C CYS A 139 -3.63 -10.58 -5.88
N PHE A 140 -4.49 -9.62 -6.26
CA PHE A 140 -5.94 -9.72 -6.08
C PHE A 140 -6.55 -10.87 -6.88
N ALA A 141 -6.19 -11.00 -8.16
CA ALA A 141 -6.68 -12.08 -9.02
C ALA A 141 -6.26 -13.46 -8.49
N PHE A 142 -5.01 -13.58 -8.03
CA PHE A 142 -4.51 -14.79 -7.38
C PHE A 142 -5.28 -15.11 -6.10
N MET A 143 -5.44 -14.11 -5.22
CA MET A 143 -6.14 -14.28 -3.95
C MET A 143 -7.59 -14.74 -4.15
N LYS A 144 -8.30 -14.14 -5.12
CA LYS A 144 -9.67 -14.52 -5.49
C LYS A 144 -9.76 -15.97 -5.97
N LYS A 145 -8.74 -16.47 -6.68
CA LYS A 145 -8.68 -17.83 -7.19
C LYS A 145 -8.25 -18.85 -6.13
N ARG A 146 -7.24 -18.50 -5.34
CA ARG A 146 -6.60 -19.41 -4.37
C ARG A 146 -7.36 -19.50 -3.05
N PHE A 147 -8.00 -18.43 -2.64
CA PHE A 147 -8.71 -18.32 -1.37
C PHE A 147 -10.20 -17.98 -1.58
N PRO A 148 -11.02 -18.91 -2.12
CA PRO A 148 -12.45 -18.67 -2.36
C PRO A 148 -13.22 -18.30 -1.08
N MET A 149 -12.70 -18.72 0.09
CA MET A 149 -13.26 -18.40 1.40
C MET A 149 -13.22 -16.92 1.75
N LEU A 150 -12.39 -16.12 1.06
CA LEU A 150 -12.31 -14.66 1.21
C LEU A 150 -13.29 -13.91 0.30
N ARG A 151 -14.24 -14.60 -0.33
CA ARG A 151 -15.30 -13.90 -1.08
C ARG A 151 -16.13 -13.08 -0.10
N LEU A 152 -15.89 -11.78 -0.14
CA LEU A 152 -16.62 -10.82 0.69
C LEU A 152 -18.08 -10.72 0.22
N THR A 153 -18.99 -10.82 1.16
CA THR A 153 -20.42 -10.59 0.94
C THR A 153 -20.80 -9.18 1.38
N ARG A 154 -21.95 -8.67 0.95
CA ARG A 154 -22.42 -7.33 1.38
C ARG A 154 -22.55 -7.21 2.91
N SER A 155 -22.80 -8.31 3.61
CA SER A 155 -22.85 -8.35 5.07
C SER A 155 -21.50 -8.11 5.73
N ASP A 156 -20.38 -8.51 5.09
CA ASP A 156 -19.03 -8.37 5.63
C ASP A 156 -18.55 -6.90 5.60
N TRP A 157 -19.19 -6.04 4.79
CA TRP A 157 -18.89 -4.61 4.67
C TRP A 157 -19.59 -3.72 5.70
N LYS A 158 -20.28 -4.32 6.66
CA LYS A 158 -20.86 -3.55 7.77
C LYS A 158 -19.73 -3.05 8.66
N PHE A 159 -19.60 -1.72 8.72
CA PHE A 159 -18.62 -1.08 9.59
C PHE A 159 -19.02 -1.27 11.05
N ASP A 160 -18.16 -1.92 11.82
CA ASP A 160 -18.29 -2.09 13.25
C ASP A 160 -17.13 -1.35 13.94
N TRP A 161 -17.46 -0.30 14.68
CA TRP A 161 -16.47 0.53 15.36
C TRP A 161 -15.65 -0.26 16.38
N SER A 162 -16.25 -1.19 17.10
CA SER A 162 -15.53 -2.05 18.06
C SER A 162 -14.47 -2.89 17.36
N PHE A 163 -14.84 -3.43 16.20
CA PHE A 163 -13.95 -4.25 15.36
C PHE A 163 -12.83 -3.40 14.73
N ALA A 164 -13.17 -2.21 14.24
CA ALA A 164 -12.20 -1.25 13.71
C ALA A 164 -11.20 -0.79 14.78
N TRP A 165 -11.69 -0.56 16.02
CA TRP A 165 -10.84 -0.18 17.13
C TRP A 165 -9.82 -1.25 17.50
N GLN A 166 -10.18 -2.54 17.45
CA GLN A 166 -9.21 -3.63 17.65
C GLN A 166 -8.08 -3.59 16.62
N HIS A 167 -8.41 -3.32 15.35
CA HIS A 167 -7.42 -3.19 14.28
C HIS A 167 -6.50 -1.98 14.49
N LEU A 168 -7.06 -0.84 14.89
CA LEU A 168 -6.30 0.37 15.18
C LEU A 168 -5.38 0.19 16.40
N ARG A 169 -5.89 -0.41 17.48
CA ARG A 169 -5.13 -0.66 18.71
C ARG A 169 -3.89 -1.53 18.48
N LEU A 170 -3.97 -2.51 17.58
CA LEU A 170 -2.83 -3.35 17.21
C LEU A 170 -1.95 -2.72 16.12
N GLY A 171 -2.55 -1.95 15.21
CA GLY A 171 -1.83 -1.30 14.12
C GLY A 171 -1.04 -0.07 14.55
N LEU A 172 -1.54 0.71 15.50
CA LEU A 172 -0.94 1.97 15.94
C LEU A 172 0.46 1.78 16.56
N PRO A 173 0.69 0.86 17.52
CA PRO A 173 2.03 0.62 18.06
C PRO A 173 3.05 0.21 16.99
N MET A 174 2.62 -0.62 16.03
CA MET A 174 3.48 -1.00 14.90
C MET A 174 3.81 0.18 14.00
N ALA A 175 2.86 1.08 13.74
CA ALA A 175 3.12 2.29 12.97
C ALA A 175 4.12 3.21 13.67
N VAL A 176 3.98 3.41 14.98
CA VAL A 176 4.93 4.19 15.79
C VAL A 176 6.31 3.55 15.79
N GLN A 177 6.41 2.23 15.92
CA GLN A 177 7.68 1.50 15.83
C GLN A 177 8.37 1.74 14.47
N PHE A 178 7.63 1.67 13.36
CA PHE A 178 8.18 1.95 12.03
C PHE A 178 8.64 3.40 11.89
N LEU A 179 7.91 4.35 12.45
CA LEU A 179 8.33 5.77 12.46
C LEU A 179 9.64 5.95 13.21
N ILE A 180 9.79 5.37 14.41
CA ILE A 180 11.02 5.45 15.20
C ILE A 180 12.20 4.84 14.43
N ILE A 181 12.02 3.65 13.83
CA ILE A 181 13.06 3.00 13.03
C ILE A 181 13.45 3.87 11.83
N SER A 182 12.47 4.43 11.13
CA SER A 182 12.73 5.29 9.97
C SER A 182 13.47 6.58 10.34
N MET A 183 13.12 7.17 11.48
CA MET A 183 13.86 8.34 12.01
C MET A 183 15.29 7.98 12.44
N GLY A 184 15.50 6.79 13.02
CA GLY A 184 16.83 6.31 13.40
C GLY A 184 17.75 6.00 12.22
N ILE A 185 17.21 5.78 11.02
CA ILE A 185 18.01 5.59 9.78
C ILE A 185 18.43 6.95 9.17
N LEU A 186 17.69 8.02 9.48
CA LEU A 186 17.95 9.36 8.96
C LEU A 186 18.95 10.17 9.79
N ILE A 187 19.28 9.69 10.99
CA ILE A 187 20.30 10.27 11.90
C ILE A 187 21.61 9.48 11.76
#